data_1526edf83ba33d863315cdbb8211ca5d
#
_entry.id   1526edf83ba33d863315cdbb8211ca5d
#
_cell.length_a   1.000
_cell.length_b   1.000
_cell.length_c   1.000
_cell.angle_alpha   90.00
_cell.angle_beta   90.00
_cell.angle_gamma   90.00
#
_symmetry.space_group_name_H-M   'P 1'
#
loop_
_entity.id
_entity.type
_entity.pdbx_description
1 polymer ?
#
loop_
_entity_poly.entity_id
_entity_poly.type
_entity_poly.pdbx_seq_one_letter_code
_entity_poly.pdbx_strand_id
1 'polypeptide(L)'
;YHGMSQGALSLMGSLGPKKPLGALLSNGVQFMPYPYDYRCPFGLGGAQGVKVNLSYLENLLNDPEAGVQLPAAVIVEAVQGEGGVIPADLDWLRGLRRITEQAGVALIVDEIQSGFARTGKMFAFEHAGIIPDVVVMSKAIGGSLPLAVVVYRDWLDTWLPGAHAGTFRGNQMAMAAGSAVMRYLTEHKVCEHAAAMGERLSEHLRILQRDFPQLGDIRGRGLMLGVELVDPTGAPDALGHPPIFGRLAPLVQRECLKRGLILELGGRHGGVVRFLPPLV
;
A
#
# COMPACT_ATOMS: atom_id res chain seq x y z
N TYR A 1 -1.94 4.24 4.13
CA TYR A 1 -1.96 5.72 4.06
C TYR A 1 -2.90 6.18 2.96
N HIS A 2 -3.98 6.88 3.28
CA HIS A 2 -5.00 7.27 2.31
C HIS A 2 -5.14 8.79 2.12
N GLY A 3 -4.25 9.58 2.69
CA GLY A 3 -4.22 11.03 2.53
C GLY A 3 -4.36 11.81 3.84
N MET A 4 -4.19 13.15 3.75
CA MET A 4 -4.14 14.07 4.89
C MET A 4 -5.33 15.02 4.96
N SER A 5 -6.26 14.99 3.99
CA SER A 5 -7.52 15.73 4.10
C SER A 5 -8.40 15.14 5.19
N GLN A 6 -9.33 15.92 5.75
CA GLN A 6 -10.15 15.50 6.89
C GLN A 6 -10.85 14.14 6.66
N GLY A 7 -11.43 13.93 5.48
CA GLY A 7 -12.08 12.65 5.15
C GLY A 7 -11.09 11.49 5.06
N ALA A 8 -9.99 11.66 4.35
CA ALA A 8 -8.98 10.62 4.18
C ALA A 8 -8.18 10.35 5.47
N LEU A 9 -7.97 11.39 6.30
CA LEU A 9 -7.21 11.27 7.54
C LEU A 9 -7.87 10.28 8.53
N SER A 10 -9.19 10.17 8.53
CA SER A 10 -9.91 9.19 9.34
C SER A 10 -9.52 7.75 8.99
N LEU A 11 -9.21 7.48 7.72
CA LEU A 11 -8.84 6.16 7.19
C LEU A 11 -7.36 5.82 7.39
N MET A 12 -6.53 6.79 7.79
CA MET A 12 -5.08 6.59 7.90
C MET A 12 -4.70 5.84 9.19
N GLY A 13 -3.81 4.85 9.09
CA GLY A 13 -3.32 4.08 10.24
C GLY A 13 -2.36 4.85 11.16
N SER A 14 -1.65 5.88 10.64
CA SER A 14 -0.69 6.65 11.45
C SER A 14 -1.39 7.54 12.48
N LEU A 15 -1.00 7.44 13.73
CA LEU A 15 -1.61 8.19 14.83
C LEU A 15 -1.09 9.63 14.96
N GLY A 16 0.15 9.89 14.55
CA GLY A 16 0.78 11.21 14.72
C GLY A 16 -0.09 12.35 14.20
N PRO A 17 -0.46 12.36 12.91
CA PRO A 17 -1.29 13.40 12.32
C PRO A 17 -2.73 13.44 12.85
N LYS A 18 -3.24 12.32 13.39
CA LYS A 18 -4.61 12.20 13.90
C LYS A 18 -4.79 12.77 15.30
N LYS A 19 -3.76 12.69 16.14
CA LYS A 19 -3.85 13.08 17.56
C LYS A 19 -4.43 14.48 17.80
N PRO A 20 -4.01 15.53 17.07
CA PRO A 20 -4.54 16.88 17.28
C PRO A 20 -6.00 17.04 16.87
N LEU A 21 -6.50 16.16 15.99
CA LEU A 21 -7.81 16.28 15.34
C LEU A 21 -8.80 15.18 15.74
N GLY A 22 -8.46 14.38 16.74
CA GLY A 22 -9.22 13.16 17.09
C GLY A 22 -10.74 13.36 17.24
N ALA A 23 -11.16 14.45 17.87
CA ALA A 23 -12.58 14.77 18.06
C ALA A 23 -13.31 15.18 16.77
N LEU A 24 -12.59 15.53 15.72
CA LEU A 24 -13.12 16.01 14.43
C LEU A 24 -13.12 14.91 13.36
N LEU A 25 -12.53 13.75 13.65
CA LEU A 25 -12.44 12.65 12.71
C LEU A 25 -13.69 11.77 12.77
N SER A 26 -14.01 11.14 11.63
CA SER A 26 -15.13 10.19 11.54
C SER A 26 -14.92 9.00 12.47
N ASN A 27 -15.96 8.65 13.24
CA ASN A 27 -15.99 7.47 14.10
C ASN A 27 -16.43 6.19 13.34
N GLY A 28 -16.88 6.31 12.09
CA GLY A 28 -17.35 5.19 11.26
C GLY A 28 -16.22 4.41 10.58
N VAL A 29 -15.03 4.34 11.18
CA VAL A 29 -13.88 3.62 10.62
C VAL A 29 -13.41 2.55 11.59
N GLN A 30 -13.44 1.30 11.13
CA GLN A 30 -12.87 0.15 11.83
C GLN A 30 -11.55 -0.23 11.18
N PHE A 31 -10.47 -0.21 11.95
CA PHE A 31 -9.16 -0.68 11.48
C PHE A 31 -9.04 -2.19 11.69
N MET A 32 -8.42 -2.83 10.70
CA MET A 32 -8.11 -4.25 10.74
C MET A 32 -6.61 -4.51 10.61
N PRO A 33 -6.11 -5.62 11.18
CA PRO A 33 -4.74 -6.05 10.94
C PRO A 33 -4.49 -6.29 9.44
N TYR A 34 -3.40 -5.73 8.93
CA TYR A 34 -2.93 -6.00 7.57
C TYR A 34 -2.14 -7.32 7.52
N PRO A 35 -2.21 -8.10 6.44
CA PRO A 35 -1.50 -9.37 6.31
C PRO A 35 0.01 -9.15 6.11
N TYR A 36 0.70 -8.76 7.15
CA TYR A 36 2.13 -8.55 7.15
C TYR A 36 2.84 -9.80 7.68
N ASP A 37 3.32 -10.65 6.78
CA ASP A 37 3.86 -11.96 7.13
C ASP A 37 5.07 -11.88 8.07
N TYR A 38 6.07 -11.08 7.73
CA TYR A 38 7.30 -10.92 8.53
C TYR A 38 7.03 -10.43 9.96
N ARG A 39 5.95 -9.63 10.18
CA ARG A 39 5.54 -9.17 11.52
C ARG A 39 4.04 -9.33 11.71
N CYS A 40 3.60 -10.57 11.54
CA CYS A 40 2.19 -10.89 11.68
C CYS A 40 1.68 -10.53 13.09
N PRO A 41 0.65 -9.69 13.20
CA PRO A 41 0.12 -9.27 14.48
C PRO A 41 -0.51 -10.41 15.31
N PHE A 42 -0.76 -11.54 14.68
CA PHE A 42 -1.26 -12.76 15.34
C PHE A 42 -0.13 -13.71 15.76
N GLY A 43 1.12 -13.39 15.49
CA GLY A 43 2.26 -14.28 15.76
C GLY A 43 2.27 -15.54 14.90
N LEU A 44 1.63 -15.50 13.72
CA LEU A 44 1.49 -16.64 12.80
C LEU A 44 2.05 -16.27 11.43
N GLY A 45 2.94 -17.09 10.89
CA GLY A 45 3.52 -16.86 9.56
C GLY A 45 2.78 -17.58 8.44
N GLY A 46 3.03 -17.16 7.19
CA GLY A 46 2.59 -17.81 5.98
C GLY A 46 1.07 -18.01 5.86
N ALA A 47 0.69 -19.13 5.28
CA ALA A 47 -0.71 -19.47 5.01
C ALA A 47 -1.60 -19.49 6.27
N GLN A 48 -1.04 -19.77 7.44
CA GLN A 48 -1.80 -19.76 8.69
C GLN A 48 -2.15 -18.32 9.11
N GLY A 49 -1.22 -17.40 9.00
CA GLY A 49 -1.46 -15.97 9.24
C GLY A 49 -2.53 -15.41 8.30
N VAL A 50 -2.46 -15.76 7.01
CA VAL A 50 -3.47 -15.42 6.00
C VAL A 50 -4.85 -15.96 6.40
N LYS A 51 -4.94 -17.24 6.74
CA LYS A 51 -6.20 -17.87 7.13
C LYS A 51 -6.85 -17.21 8.33
N VAL A 52 -6.08 -16.93 9.39
CA VAL A 52 -6.62 -16.32 10.61
C VAL A 52 -7.08 -14.89 10.34
N ASN A 53 -6.32 -14.13 9.53
CA ASN A 53 -6.67 -12.76 9.16
C ASN A 53 -8.00 -12.73 8.36
N LEU A 54 -8.16 -13.62 7.38
CA LEU A 54 -9.40 -13.74 6.60
C LEU A 54 -10.58 -14.20 7.46
N SER A 55 -10.38 -15.18 8.34
CA SER A 55 -11.44 -15.61 9.25
C SER A 55 -11.88 -14.50 10.20
N TYR A 56 -10.94 -13.68 10.67
CA TYR A 56 -11.25 -12.51 11.49
C TYR A 56 -12.11 -11.49 10.71
N LEU A 57 -11.74 -11.19 9.46
CA LEU A 57 -12.54 -10.31 8.60
C LEU A 57 -13.93 -10.86 8.34
N GLU A 58 -14.01 -12.14 7.96
CA GLU A 58 -15.28 -12.80 7.66
C GLU A 58 -16.24 -12.77 8.87
N ASN A 59 -15.68 -13.00 10.06
CA ASN A 59 -16.43 -12.90 11.30
C ASN A 59 -16.92 -11.46 11.57
N LEU A 60 -16.07 -10.45 11.41
CA LEU A 60 -16.45 -9.05 11.59
C LEU A 60 -17.60 -8.61 10.67
N LEU A 61 -17.68 -9.16 9.46
CA LEU A 61 -18.70 -8.77 8.49
C LEU A 61 -20.02 -9.57 8.63
N ASN A 62 -19.97 -10.77 9.21
CA ASN A 62 -21.11 -11.68 9.20
C ASN A 62 -21.69 -11.98 10.60
N ASP A 63 -20.93 -11.78 11.67
CA ASP A 63 -21.41 -12.04 13.03
C ASP A 63 -22.12 -10.80 13.58
N PRO A 64 -23.44 -10.88 13.87
CA PRO A 64 -24.21 -9.77 14.41
C PRO A 64 -23.75 -9.31 15.80
N GLU A 65 -22.99 -10.16 16.51
CA GLU A 65 -22.44 -9.87 17.84
C GLU A 65 -20.98 -9.40 17.79
N ALA A 66 -20.39 -9.24 16.60
CA ALA A 66 -19.02 -8.77 16.45
C ALA A 66 -18.80 -7.29 16.89
N GLY A 67 -19.87 -6.55 17.16
CA GLY A 67 -19.82 -5.16 17.59
C GLY A 67 -19.46 -4.16 16.49
N VAL A 68 -19.38 -4.60 15.25
CA VAL A 68 -19.10 -3.78 14.07
C VAL A 68 -20.30 -3.80 13.14
N GLN A 69 -20.85 -2.61 12.87
CA GLN A 69 -21.91 -2.50 11.86
C GLN A 69 -21.33 -2.85 10.48
N LEU A 70 -22.14 -3.49 9.64
CA LEU A 70 -21.72 -3.80 8.27
C LEU A 70 -21.28 -2.52 7.56
N PRO A 71 -20.01 -2.42 7.16
CA PRO A 71 -19.48 -1.20 6.54
C PRO A 71 -19.96 -1.06 5.09
N ALA A 72 -20.00 0.18 4.59
CA ALA A 72 -20.27 0.44 3.18
C ALA A 72 -19.15 -0.08 2.26
N ALA A 73 -17.91 -0.07 2.75
CA ALA A 73 -16.74 -0.50 1.97
C ALA A 73 -15.59 -0.96 2.87
N VAL A 74 -14.73 -1.78 2.30
CA VAL A 74 -13.36 -2.04 2.79
C VAL A 74 -12.37 -1.36 1.87
N ILE A 75 -11.47 -0.53 2.42
CA ILE A 75 -10.40 0.11 1.66
C ILE A 75 -9.04 -0.50 2.03
N VAL A 76 -8.22 -0.78 1.02
CA VAL A 76 -6.91 -1.40 1.20
C VAL A 76 -5.90 -0.90 0.16
N GLU A 77 -4.63 -0.82 0.55
CA GLU A 77 -3.50 -0.77 -0.39
C GLU A 77 -3.08 -2.21 -0.71
N ALA A 78 -3.01 -2.60 -1.98
CA ALA A 78 -2.49 -3.94 -2.37
C ALA A 78 -1.01 -4.11 -2.01
N VAL A 79 -0.27 -3.00 -1.96
CA VAL A 79 1.05 -2.87 -1.36
C VAL A 79 1.03 -1.61 -0.50
N GLN A 80 1.14 -1.74 0.82
CA GLN A 80 1.24 -0.58 1.70
C GLN A 80 2.52 0.21 1.39
N GLY A 81 2.38 1.46 1.00
CA GLY A 81 3.53 2.32 0.68
C GLY A 81 4.18 2.90 1.93
N GLU A 82 3.51 3.86 2.56
CA GLU A 82 3.99 4.55 3.78
C GLU A 82 4.13 3.59 4.97
N GLY A 83 3.34 2.52 5.02
CA GLY A 83 3.45 1.45 6.00
C GLY A 83 4.77 0.67 5.96
N GLY A 84 5.63 0.91 4.93
CA GLY A 84 6.96 0.33 4.79
C GLY A 84 7.10 -0.67 3.65
N VAL A 85 6.43 -0.43 2.54
CA VAL A 85 6.42 -1.30 1.34
C VAL A 85 6.05 -2.73 1.73
N ILE A 86 4.82 -2.93 2.17
CA ILE A 86 4.33 -4.25 2.61
C ILE A 86 3.37 -4.78 1.56
N PRO A 87 3.78 -5.74 0.71
CA PRO A 87 2.85 -6.41 -0.20
C PRO A 87 1.86 -7.26 0.58
N ALA A 88 0.59 -7.17 0.24
CA ALA A 88 -0.38 -8.15 0.71
C ALA A 88 -0.09 -9.52 0.07
N ASP A 89 -0.32 -10.57 0.83
CA ASP A 89 -0.35 -11.92 0.28
C ASP A 89 -1.44 -12.04 -0.79
N LEU A 90 -1.17 -12.76 -1.89
CA LEU A 90 -2.09 -12.83 -3.02
C LEU A 90 -3.35 -13.63 -2.71
N ASP A 91 -3.23 -14.67 -1.90
CA ASP A 91 -4.39 -15.47 -1.47
C ASP A 91 -5.23 -14.70 -0.48
N TRP A 92 -4.59 -13.85 0.34
CA TRP A 92 -5.33 -12.92 1.19
C TRP A 92 -6.15 -11.91 0.36
N LEU A 93 -5.57 -11.31 -0.70
CA LEU A 93 -6.31 -10.39 -1.58
C LEU A 93 -7.49 -11.08 -2.28
N ARG A 94 -7.30 -12.33 -2.73
CA ARG A 94 -8.38 -13.14 -3.30
C ARG A 94 -9.47 -13.45 -2.27
N GLY A 95 -9.06 -13.81 -1.05
CA GLY A 95 -9.98 -14.04 0.06
C GLY A 95 -10.74 -12.79 0.46
N LEU A 96 -10.06 -11.64 0.55
CA LEU A 96 -10.67 -10.34 0.80
C LEU A 96 -11.76 -10.02 -0.23
N ARG A 97 -11.44 -10.17 -1.55
CA ARG A 97 -12.42 -9.94 -2.62
C ARG A 97 -13.65 -10.83 -2.47
N ARG A 98 -13.44 -12.13 -2.25
CA ARG A 98 -14.51 -13.09 -2.06
C ARG A 98 -15.43 -12.73 -0.87
N ILE A 99 -14.83 -12.42 0.27
CA ILE A 99 -15.57 -12.11 1.50
C ILE A 99 -16.38 -10.81 1.34
N THR A 100 -15.77 -9.74 0.78
CA THR A 100 -16.47 -8.48 0.57
C THR A 100 -17.62 -8.62 -0.43
N GLU A 101 -17.44 -9.40 -1.50
CA GLU A 101 -18.48 -9.66 -2.49
C GLU A 101 -19.67 -10.44 -1.87
N GLN A 102 -19.38 -11.47 -1.08
CA GLN A 102 -20.40 -12.27 -0.39
C GLN A 102 -21.18 -11.44 0.64
N ALA A 103 -20.52 -10.49 1.31
CA ALA A 103 -21.15 -9.60 2.30
C ALA A 103 -21.88 -8.41 1.66
N GLY A 104 -21.80 -8.21 0.34
CA GLY A 104 -22.35 -7.03 -0.33
C GLY A 104 -21.61 -5.73 0.00
N VAL A 105 -20.37 -5.80 0.42
CA VAL A 105 -19.51 -4.68 0.83
C VAL A 105 -18.59 -4.31 -0.32
N ALA A 106 -18.50 -3.03 -0.68
CA ALA A 106 -17.62 -2.58 -1.76
C ALA A 106 -16.13 -2.77 -1.39
N LEU A 107 -15.33 -3.29 -2.31
CA LEU A 107 -13.86 -3.34 -2.18
C LEU A 107 -13.24 -2.15 -2.90
N ILE A 108 -12.57 -1.28 -2.15
CA ILE A 108 -11.81 -0.13 -2.65
C ILE A 108 -10.33 -0.46 -2.57
N VAL A 109 -9.64 -0.43 -3.72
CA VAL A 109 -8.18 -0.58 -3.75
C VAL A 109 -7.53 0.77 -4.02
N ASP A 110 -6.65 1.17 -3.10
CA ASP A 110 -5.84 2.38 -3.21
C ASP A 110 -4.57 2.07 -4.01
N GLU A 111 -4.55 2.53 -5.26
CA GLU A 111 -3.45 2.40 -6.20
C GLU A 111 -2.67 3.71 -6.38
N ILE A 112 -2.82 4.66 -5.46
CA ILE A 112 -2.18 5.98 -5.54
C ILE A 112 -0.65 5.86 -5.61
N GLN A 113 -0.05 4.91 -4.87
CA GLN A 113 1.40 4.71 -4.87
C GLN A 113 1.82 3.46 -5.65
N SER A 114 1.01 2.43 -5.67
CA SER A 114 1.33 1.11 -6.24
C SER A 114 0.97 0.98 -7.73
N GLY A 115 0.07 1.81 -8.24
CA GLY A 115 -0.39 1.77 -9.62
C GLY A 115 0.63 2.30 -10.64
N PHE A 116 0.21 2.27 -11.89
CA PHE A 116 0.94 2.81 -13.06
C PHE A 116 2.34 2.21 -13.22
N ALA A 117 2.37 0.90 -13.39
CA ALA A 117 3.56 0.08 -13.62
C ALA A 117 4.50 -0.09 -12.42
N ARG A 118 4.31 0.65 -11.31
CA ARG A 118 5.22 0.68 -10.17
C ARG A 118 5.58 -0.71 -9.63
N THR A 119 4.62 -1.63 -9.58
CA THR A 119 4.80 -2.99 -9.07
C THR A 119 5.09 -4.04 -10.15
N GLY A 120 5.31 -3.62 -11.40
CA GLY A 120 5.52 -4.54 -12.53
C GLY A 120 4.23 -4.97 -13.22
N LYS A 121 3.08 -4.46 -12.79
CA LYS A 121 1.76 -4.56 -13.43
C LYS A 121 1.18 -3.16 -13.54
N MET A 122 0.17 -2.94 -14.40
CA MET A 122 -0.49 -1.63 -14.48
C MET A 122 -1.04 -1.22 -13.12
N PHE A 123 -1.71 -2.16 -12.43
CA PHE A 123 -2.18 -2.01 -11.05
C PHE A 123 -1.75 -3.18 -10.19
N ALA A 124 -1.48 -2.93 -8.90
CA ALA A 124 -0.98 -3.95 -7.99
C ALA A 124 -2.01 -5.05 -7.70
N PHE A 125 -3.31 -4.76 -7.74
CA PHE A 125 -4.35 -5.78 -7.56
C PHE A 125 -4.34 -6.85 -8.66
N GLU A 126 -3.79 -6.56 -9.84
CA GLU A 126 -3.68 -7.52 -10.94
C GLU A 126 -2.79 -8.72 -10.59
N HIS A 127 -1.84 -8.56 -9.67
CA HIS A 127 -1.03 -9.69 -9.20
C HIS A 127 -1.88 -10.81 -8.56
N ALA A 128 -2.98 -10.44 -7.91
CA ALA A 128 -3.92 -11.40 -7.33
C ALA A 128 -5.00 -11.88 -8.31
N GLY A 129 -5.10 -11.27 -9.50
CA GLY A 129 -6.14 -11.59 -10.49
C GLY A 129 -7.54 -11.21 -10.03
N ILE A 130 -7.69 -10.23 -9.14
CA ILE A 130 -8.98 -9.72 -8.66
C ILE A 130 -9.38 -8.47 -9.42
N ILE A 131 -10.67 -8.12 -9.37
CA ILE A 131 -11.19 -6.84 -9.84
C ILE A 131 -11.95 -6.21 -8.67
N PRO A 132 -11.47 -5.06 -8.15
CA PRO A 132 -12.15 -4.33 -7.07
C PRO A 132 -13.42 -3.61 -7.59
N ASP A 133 -14.22 -3.11 -6.66
CA ASP A 133 -15.39 -2.30 -7.01
C ASP A 133 -15.01 -0.84 -7.24
N VAL A 134 -13.97 -0.36 -6.56
CA VAL A 134 -13.43 0.99 -6.71
C VAL A 134 -11.91 0.95 -6.76
N VAL A 135 -11.33 1.70 -7.68
CA VAL A 135 -9.87 1.96 -7.77
C VAL A 135 -9.62 3.45 -7.58
N VAL A 136 -8.76 3.78 -6.62
CA VAL A 136 -8.35 5.16 -6.36
C VAL A 136 -6.94 5.37 -6.90
N MET A 137 -6.76 6.39 -7.73
CA MET A 137 -5.52 6.65 -8.46
C MET A 137 -5.12 8.12 -8.34
N SER A 138 -3.81 8.36 -8.24
CA SER A 138 -3.23 9.71 -8.25
C SER A 138 -1.73 9.62 -8.59
N LYS A 139 -0.92 10.58 -8.13
CA LYS A 139 0.54 10.63 -8.33
C LYS A 139 0.94 10.44 -9.79
N ALA A 140 1.37 9.23 -10.18
CA ALA A 140 1.92 8.96 -11.51
C ALA A 140 0.96 9.27 -12.66
N ILE A 141 -0.36 9.13 -12.47
CA ILE A 141 -1.33 9.39 -13.54
C ILE A 141 -1.31 10.84 -14.04
N GLY A 142 -0.98 11.79 -13.17
CA GLY A 142 -0.92 13.20 -13.54
C GLY A 142 0.33 13.59 -14.33
N GLY A 143 1.30 12.70 -14.49
CA GLY A 143 2.63 13.04 -14.99
C GLY A 143 3.29 14.02 -14.02
N SER A 144 3.37 15.29 -14.38
CA SER A 144 3.87 16.34 -13.49
C SER A 144 2.77 17.26 -12.92
N LEU A 145 1.51 16.98 -13.23
CA LEU A 145 0.37 17.80 -12.82
C LEU A 145 -0.48 17.10 -11.75
N PRO A 146 -1.08 17.85 -10.81
CA PRO A 146 -2.00 17.27 -9.84
C PRO A 146 -3.23 16.68 -10.51
N LEU A 147 -3.40 15.38 -10.41
CA LEU A 147 -4.55 14.62 -10.90
C LEU A 147 -4.87 13.48 -9.94
N ALA A 148 -6.14 13.33 -9.62
CA ALA A 148 -6.66 12.15 -8.96
C ALA A 148 -7.88 11.65 -9.74
N VAL A 149 -7.99 10.33 -9.86
CA VAL A 149 -9.08 9.66 -10.56
C VAL A 149 -9.63 8.55 -9.68
N VAL A 150 -10.93 8.43 -9.62
CA VAL A 150 -11.64 7.32 -8.98
C VAL A 150 -12.45 6.61 -10.05
N VAL A 151 -12.20 5.33 -10.25
CA VAL A 151 -12.98 4.47 -11.15
C VAL A 151 -13.77 3.49 -10.29
N TYR A 152 -15.05 3.35 -10.56
CA TYR A 152 -15.95 2.52 -9.78
C TYR A 152 -16.95 1.78 -10.67
N ARG A 153 -17.55 0.72 -10.12
CA ARG A 153 -18.57 -0.09 -10.80
C ARG A 153 -19.88 0.69 -10.99
N ASP A 154 -20.60 0.44 -12.06
CA ASP A 154 -21.86 1.12 -12.40
C ASP A 154 -22.89 1.09 -11.27
N TRP A 155 -22.97 0.01 -10.51
CA TRP A 155 -23.91 -0.10 -9.38
C TRP A 155 -23.64 0.88 -8.25
N LEU A 156 -22.45 1.49 -8.20
CA LEU A 156 -22.08 2.57 -7.25
C LEU A 156 -22.39 3.96 -7.80
N ASP A 157 -22.77 4.08 -9.07
CA ASP A 157 -23.08 5.37 -9.70
C ASP A 157 -24.51 5.84 -9.36
N THR A 158 -24.70 6.14 -8.08
CA THR A 158 -25.98 6.58 -7.51
C THR A 158 -26.01 8.07 -7.16
N TRP A 159 -25.03 8.81 -7.65
CA TRP A 159 -24.85 10.25 -7.37
C TRP A 159 -25.95 11.09 -8.02
N LEU A 160 -26.39 12.12 -7.29
CA LEU A 160 -27.21 13.16 -7.90
C LEU A 160 -26.33 14.16 -8.65
N PRO A 161 -26.86 14.81 -9.70
CA PRO A 161 -26.15 15.88 -10.40
C PRO A 161 -25.61 16.93 -9.43
N GLY A 162 -24.33 17.27 -9.55
CA GLY A 162 -23.65 18.22 -8.66
C GLY A 162 -23.11 17.67 -7.35
N ALA A 163 -23.37 16.41 -7.02
CA ALA A 163 -22.87 15.79 -5.77
C ALA A 163 -21.33 15.77 -5.66
N HIS A 164 -20.64 15.76 -6.79
CA HIS A 164 -19.18 15.79 -6.88
C HIS A 164 -18.70 17.01 -7.67
N ALA A 165 -18.93 18.23 -7.16
CA ALA A 165 -18.53 19.46 -7.81
C ALA A 165 -17.21 20.01 -7.24
N GLY A 166 -16.46 20.74 -8.06
CA GLY A 166 -15.22 21.42 -7.66
C GLY A 166 -14.60 22.18 -8.83
N THR A 167 -14.21 23.45 -8.61
CA THR A 167 -13.74 24.37 -9.64
C THR A 167 -12.58 23.84 -10.49
N PHE A 168 -11.64 23.12 -9.87
CA PHE A 168 -10.45 22.61 -10.55
C PHE A 168 -10.57 21.15 -11.01
N ARG A 169 -11.71 20.52 -10.81
CA ARG A 169 -11.95 19.16 -11.28
C ARG A 169 -12.04 19.11 -12.80
N GLY A 170 -11.52 18.04 -13.39
CA GLY A 170 -11.46 17.91 -14.83
C GLY A 170 -10.49 18.89 -15.49
N ASN A 171 -9.39 19.27 -14.80
CA ASN A 171 -8.35 20.08 -15.39
C ASN A 171 -7.84 19.44 -16.68
N GLN A 172 -8.10 20.07 -17.82
CA GLN A 172 -7.83 19.50 -19.15
C GLN A 172 -6.34 19.23 -19.39
N MET A 173 -5.44 20.08 -18.87
CA MET A 173 -3.99 19.88 -18.98
C MET A 173 -3.56 18.62 -18.22
N ALA A 174 -4.05 18.44 -16.99
CA ALA A 174 -3.74 17.27 -16.19
C ALA A 174 -4.31 16.00 -16.81
N MET A 175 -5.53 16.04 -17.38
CA MET A 175 -6.12 14.92 -18.08
C MET A 175 -5.37 14.57 -19.37
N ALA A 176 -4.90 15.56 -20.13
CA ALA A 176 -4.08 15.35 -21.32
C ALA A 176 -2.71 14.73 -20.94
N ALA A 177 -2.09 15.22 -19.87
CA ALA A 177 -0.85 14.64 -19.33
C ALA A 177 -1.07 13.19 -18.88
N GLY A 178 -2.16 12.92 -18.15
CA GLY A 178 -2.52 11.56 -17.72
C GLY A 178 -2.73 10.60 -18.90
N SER A 179 -3.43 11.06 -19.93
CA SER A 179 -3.62 10.27 -21.17
C SER A 179 -2.29 9.98 -21.87
N ALA A 180 -1.34 10.94 -21.87
CA ALA A 180 0.00 10.72 -22.40
C ALA A 180 0.80 9.72 -21.55
N VAL A 181 0.72 9.79 -20.23
CA VAL A 181 1.34 8.81 -19.32
C VAL A 181 0.82 7.40 -19.61
N MET A 182 -0.49 7.22 -19.71
CA MET A 182 -1.07 5.89 -19.98
C MET A 182 -0.59 5.30 -21.31
N ARG A 183 -0.54 6.11 -22.38
CA ARG A 183 0.02 5.67 -23.65
C ARG A 183 1.48 5.30 -23.54
N TYR A 184 2.29 6.16 -22.91
CA TYR A 184 3.73 5.92 -22.72
C TYR A 184 4.00 4.60 -22.00
N LEU A 185 3.30 4.35 -20.89
CA LEU A 185 3.47 3.12 -20.12
C LEU A 185 3.24 1.86 -20.96
N THR A 186 2.22 1.91 -21.84
CA THR A 186 1.86 0.78 -22.71
C THR A 186 2.84 0.64 -23.88
N GLU A 187 3.11 1.74 -24.62
CA GLU A 187 3.98 1.74 -25.80
C GLU A 187 5.42 1.33 -25.48
N HIS A 188 5.93 1.74 -24.31
CA HIS A 188 7.30 1.46 -23.87
C HIS A 188 7.41 0.26 -22.91
N LYS A 189 6.34 -0.53 -22.72
CA LYS A 189 6.34 -1.74 -21.89
C LYS A 189 6.94 -1.51 -20.49
N VAL A 190 6.55 -0.40 -19.87
CA VAL A 190 7.13 0.05 -18.59
C VAL A 190 6.82 -0.94 -17.47
N CYS A 191 5.71 -1.68 -17.53
CA CYS A 191 5.41 -2.73 -16.55
C CYS A 191 6.48 -3.83 -16.55
N GLU A 192 6.84 -4.32 -17.73
CA GLU A 192 7.85 -5.36 -17.90
C GLU A 192 9.23 -4.86 -17.48
N HIS A 193 9.55 -3.61 -17.83
CA HIS A 193 10.80 -2.97 -17.39
C HIS A 193 10.87 -2.87 -15.86
N ALA A 194 9.82 -2.36 -15.21
CA ALA A 194 9.76 -2.23 -13.77
C ALA A 194 9.86 -3.59 -13.05
N ALA A 195 9.25 -4.64 -13.61
CA ALA A 195 9.37 -6.00 -13.08
C ALA A 195 10.82 -6.50 -13.16
N ALA A 196 11.46 -6.38 -14.31
CA ALA A 196 12.84 -6.84 -14.53
C ALA A 196 13.87 -6.07 -13.67
N MET A 197 13.74 -4.75 -13.60
CA MET A 197 14.63 -3.91 -12.77
C MET A 197 14.38 -4.11 -11.27
N GLY A 198 13.13 -4.35 -10.90
CA GLY A 198 12.78 -4.69 -9.52
C GLY A 198 13.39 -6.01 -9.06
N GLU A 199 13.36 -7.03 -9.90
CA GLU A 199 14.02 -8.32 -9.60
C GLU A 199 15.53 -8.15 -9.46
N ARG A 200 16.17 -7.44 -10.40
CA ARG A 200 17.60 -7.14 -10.35
C ARG A 200 17.99 -6.40 -9.06
N LEU A 201 17.24 -5.36 -8.69
CA LEU A 201 17.49 -4.61 -7.45
C LEU A 201 17.31 -5.49 -6.22
N SER A 202 16.25 -6.29 -6.18
CA SER A 202 15.96 -7.22 -5.10
C SER A 202 17.08 -8.26 -4.93
N GLU A 203 17.61 -8.78 -6.02
CA GLU A 203 18.76 -9.72 -6.00
C GLU A 203 20.00 -9.07 -5.39
N HIS A 204 20.36 -7.86 -5.81
CA HIS A 204 21.49 -7.13 -5.23
C HIS A 204 21.29 -6.86 -3.74
N LEU A 205 20.10 -6.48 -3.31
CA LEU A 205 19.78 -6.27 -1.89
C LEU A 205 19.92 -7.58 -1.10
N ARG A 206 19.49 -8.72 -1.64
CA ARG A 206 19.66 -10.04 -1.00
C ARG A 206 21.14 -10.46 -0.91
N ILE A 207 21.97 -10.07 -1.87
CA ILE A 207 23.44 -10.28 -1.79
C ILE A 207 24.00 -9.48 -0.61
N LEU A 208 23.66 -8.19 -0.50
CA LEU A 208 24.08 -7.35 0.62
C LEU A 208 23.59 -7.89 1.97
N GLN A 209 22.39 -8.44 2.03
CA GLN A 209 21.82 -9.02 3.26
C GLN A 209 22.70 -10.12 3.85
N ARG A 210 23.44 -10.87 3.04
CA ARG A 210 24.34 -11.93 3.52
C ARG A 210 25.50 -11.38 4.35
N ASP A 211 25.95 -10.16 4.01
CA ASP A 211 27.09 -9.52 4.65
C ASP A 211 26.67 -8.59 5.80
N PHE A 212 25.39 -8.15 5.79
CA PHE A 212 24.86 -7.18 6.72
C PHE A 212 23.60 -7.71 7.44
N PRO A 213 23.73 -8.36 8.60
CA PRO A 213 22.61 -8.93 9.34
C PRO A 213 21.60 -7.88 9.85
N GLN A 214 21.91 -6.59 9.73
CA GLN A 214 20.99 -5.49 9.99
C GLN A 214 19.93 -5.33 8.89
N LEU A 215 20.10 -5.93 7.71
CA LEU A 215 19.11 -5.98 6.66
C LEU A 215 18.14 -7.15 6.96
N GLY A 216 17.06 -6.88 7.66
CA GLY A 216 16.12 -7.90 8.12
C GLY A 216 15.26 -8.46 6.99
N ASP A 217 14.21 -7.71 6.60
CA ASP A 217 13.29 -8.15 5.55
C ASP A 217 13.45 -7.29 4.28
N ILE A 218 13.62 -7.95 3.15
CA ILE A 218 13.66 -7.34 1.82
C ILE A 218 12.40 -7.74 1.08
N ARG A 219 11.52 -6.79 0.83
CA ARG A 219 10.18 -7.03 0.30
C ARG A 219 9.74 -6.00 -0.71
N GLY A 220 8.70 -6.31 -1.44
CA GLY A 220 8.10 -5.42 -2.44
C GLY A 220 7.72 -6.14 -3.72
N ARG A 221 7.35 -5.36 -4.74
CA ARG A 221 7.05 -5.83 -6.10
C ARG A 221 7.54 -4.80 -7.11
N GLY A 222 8.12 -5.26 -8.21
CA GLY A 222 8.67 -4.38 -9.23
C GLY A 222 9.65 -3.35 -8.64
N LEU A 223 9.52 -2.09 -9.02
CA LEU A 223 10.33 -0.98 -8.49
C LEU A 223 9.68 -0.29 -7.28
N MET A 224 9.00 -1.02 -6.45
CA MET A 224 8.51 -0.63 -5.14
C MET A 224 9.06 -1.62 -4.12
N LEU A 225 10.27 -1.34 -3.59
CA LEU A 225 10.98 -2.22 -2.67
C LEU A 225 11.25 -1.53 -1.33
N GLY A 226 11.23 -2.31 -0.26
CA GLY A 226 11.54 -1.89 1.10
C GLY A 226 12.53 -2.83 1.75
N VAL A 227 13.46 -2.26 2.52
CA VAL A 227 14.38 -3.01 3.37
C VAL A 227 14.15 -2.59 4.80
N GLU A 228 13.68 -3.51 5.62
CA GLU A 228 13.51 -3.27 7.04
C GLU A 228 14.85 -3.45 7.76
N LEU A 229 15.27 -2.41 8.47
CA LEU A 229 16.49 -2.46 9.27
C LEU A 229 16.17 -2.98 10.66
N VAL A 230 16.97 -3.94 11.12
CA VAL A 230 16.78 -4.65 12.39
C VAL A 230 18.02 -4.58 13.27
N ASP A 231 17.82 -4.74 14.56
CA ASP A 231 18.91 -4.96 15.51
C ASP A 231 19.11 -6.47 15.70
N PRO A 232 20.16 -7.07 15.08
CA PRO A 232 20.38 -8.51 15.16
C PRO A 232 20.76 -9.02 16.56
N THR A 233 21.04 -8.10 17.49
CA THR A 233 21.39 -8.42 18.88
C THR A 233 20.20 -8.31 19.83
N GLY A 234 19.09 -7.73 19.35
CA GLY A 234 17.88 -7.54 20.15
C GLY A 234 17.08 -8.83 20.31
N ALA A 235 16.25 -8.89 21.34
CA ALA A 235 15.37 -10.03 21.58
C ALA A 235 14.37 -10.19 20.43
N PRO A 236 14.28 -11.38 19.78
CA PRO A 236 13.39 -11.60 18.66
C PRO A 236 11.91 -11.59 19.09
N ASP A 237 11.04 -11.32 18.12
CA ASP A 237 9.60 -11.43 18.28
C ASP A 237 9.12 -12.91 18.29
N ALA A 238 7.80 -13.12 18.37
CA ALA A 238 7.19 -14.45 18.41
C ALA A 238 7.47 -15.30 17.15
N LEU A 239 7.84 -14.66 16.04
CA LEU A 239 8.20 -15.34 14.78
C LEU A 239 9.71 -15.53 14.63
N GLY A 240 10.50 -15.12 15.63
CA GLY A 240 11.96 -15.23 15.63
C GLY A 240 12.68 -14.08 14.93
N HIS A 241 11.99 -13.01 14.54
CA HIS A 241 12.59 -11.89 13.82
C HIS A 241 13.15 -10.84 14.79
N PRO A 242 14.38 -10.32 14.56
CA PRO A 242 14.97 -9.27 15.38
C PRO A 242 14.11 -8.00 15.38
N PRO A 243 14.17 -7.17 16.44
CA PRO A 243 13.40 -5.94 16.53
C PRO A 243 13.84 -4.90 15.48
N ILE A 244 12.92 -4.03 15.10
CA ILE A 244 13.17 -2.93 14.17
C ILE A 244 14.20 -1.97 14.76
N PHE A 245 15.22 -1.61 13.98
CA PHE A 245 16.25 -0.65 14.36
C PHE A 245 16.02 0.72 13.69
N GLY A 246 14.95 1.41 14.07
CA GLY A 246 14.56 2.68 13.47
C GLY A 246 15.63 3.78 13.54
N ARG A 247 16.59 3.71 14.48
CA ARG A 247 17.69 4.68 14.58
C ARG A 247 18.74 4.50 13.47
N LEU A 248 18.85 3.32 12.88
CA LEU A 248 19.82 3.05 11.80
C LEU A 248 19.35 3.62 10.46
N ALA A 249 18.06 3.62 10.18
CA ALA A 249 17.53 4.03 8.89
C ALA A 249 17.89 5.47 8.47
N PRO A 250 17.78 6.50 9.34
CA PRO A 250 18.23 7.86 9.02
C PRO A 250 19.74 7.95 8.77
N LEU A 251 20.54 7.11 9.39
CA LEU A 251 21.99 7.07 9.17
C LEU A 251 22.29 6.53 7.77
N VAL A 252 21.65 5.42 7.40
CA VAL A 252 21.76 4.82 6.06
C VAL A 252 21.30 5.83 4.98
N GLN A 253 20.14 6.47 5.17
CA GLN A 253 19.63 7.48 4.24
C GLN A 253 20.63 8.61 4.02
N ARG A 254 21.18 9.17 5.11
CA ARG A 254 22.17 10.25 5.06
C ARG A 254 23.46 9.84 4.35
N GLU A 255 23.95 8.63 4.61
CA GLU A 255 25.18 8.11 3.97
C GLU A 255 24.95 7.81 2.50
N CYS A 256 23.76 7.33 2.11
CA CYS A 256 23.37 7.17 0.71
C CYS A 256 23.30 8.53 0.01
N LEU A 257 22.69 9.53 0.63
CA LEU A 257 22.58 10.89 0.08
C LEU A 257 23.97 11.52 -0.18
N LYS A 258 24.91 11.37 0.74
CA LYS A 258 26.31 11.82 0.55
C LYS A 258 26.97 11.17 -0.68
N ARG A 259 26.51 10.00 -1.08
CA ARG A 259 27.00 9.25 -2.25
C ARG A 259 26.14 9.44 -3.50
N GLY A 260 25.21 10.39 -3.46
CA GLY A 260 24.36 10.73 -4.61
C GLY A 260 23.10 9.87 -4.75
N LEU A 261 22.76 9.01 -3.76
CA LEU A 261 21.55 8.19 -3.79
C LEU A 261 20.49 8.77 -2.84
N ILE A 262 19.38 9.20 -3.42
CA ILE A 262 18.20 9.69 -2.68
C ILE A 262 17.31 8.49 -2.35
N LEU A 263 17.03 8.30 -1.06
CA LEU A 263 16.17 7.26 -0.53
C LEU A 263 15.11 7.86 0.38
N GLU A 264 13.98 7.19 0.47
CA GLU A 264 12.92 7.52 1.43
C GLU A 264 12.93 6.56 2.62
N LEU A 265 12.40 7.04 3.74
CA LEU A 265 12.16 6.23 4.92
C LEU A 265 10.65 6.06 5.14
N GLY A 266 10.27 4.98 5.78
CA GLY A 266 8.89 4.71 6.13
C GLY A 266 8.77 3.53 7.09
N GLY A 267 7.56 2.98 7.14
CA GLY A 267 7.29 1.82 7.97
C GLY A 267 7.21 2.12 9.46
N ARG A 268 7.03 1.06 10.23
CA ARG A 268 6.96 1.15 11.69
C ARG A 268 8.27 1.68 12.26
N HIS A 269 8.16 2.65 13.16
CA HIS A 269 9.32 3.31 13.78
C HIS A 269 10.31 3.96 12.78
N GLY A 270 9.88 4.20 11.53
CA GLY A 270 10.75 4.73 10.48
C GLY A 270 11.90 3.79 10.10
N GLY A 271 11.79 2.50 10.40
CA GLY A 271 12.86 1.52 10.25
C GLY A 271 12.99 0.88 8.87
N VAL A 272 12.26 1.38 7.88
CA VAL A 272 12.30 0.84 6.52
C VAL A 272 12.91 1.84 5.55
N VAL A 273 13.97 1.43 4.87
CA VAL A 273 14.53 2.15 3.72
C VAL A 273 13.72 1.74 2.48
N ARG A 274 13.17 2.74 1.77
CA ARG A 274 12.30 2.52 0.61
C ARG A 274 12.99 2.90 -0.69
N PHE A 275 12.89 2.03 -1.67
CA PHE A 275 13.43 2.19 -3.02
C PHE A 275 12.26 2.37 -3.99
N LEU A 276 12.11 3.59 -4.49
CA LEU A 276 11.06 4.01 -5.41
C LEU A 276 11.71 4.80 -6.58
N PRO A 277 12.66 4.19 -7.32
CA PRO A 277 13.35 4.90 -8.40
C PRO A 277 12.38 5.27 -9.52
N PRO A 278 12.80 6.16 -10.45
CA PRO A 278 12.08 6.37 -11.70
C PRO A 278 11.84 5.05 -12.43
N LEU A 279 10.74 4.96 -13.17
CA LEU A 279 10.39 3.75 -13.93
C LEU A 279 11.05 3.72 -15.32
N VAL A 280 11.68 4.81 -15.70
CA VAL A 280 12.36 5.02 -17.00
C VAL A 280 13.69 5.69 -16.79
#